data_c2924fceba17ffeff7a1b99eb97e4c93
#
_entry.id   c2924fceba17ffeff7a1b99eb97e4c93
#
_cell.length_a   1.000
_cell.length_b   1.000
_cell.length_c   1.000
_cell.angle_alpha   90.00
_cell.angle_beta   90.00
_cell.angle_gamma   90.00
#
_symmetry.space_group_name_H-M   'P 1'
#
loop_
_entity.id
_entity.type
_entity.pdbx_description
1 polymer ?
#
loop_
_entity_poly.entity_id
_entity_poly.type
_entity_poly.pdbx_seq_one_letter_code
_entity_poly.pdbx_strand_id
1 'polypeptide(L)'
;MCGRYVLKREDLEALLRQLGVQDIAAFTSRYNLAPTSLVPMVRGPRPARTAVTAQWGLVPPWAATPGGSRLANARAESVAARPAFRESLQRRRCVVPASGFYEWETRGGRKLPWYFTPRDGPPLALAGIWNDGGDAGPATFALITTEACPELARIHDRMPVALPPEAAEAWLDPDQPAPALLPLLRPLPAGVLAATRVSTRVNQVRHEGPDCLLPATGPEEEADGQLGLGLG
;
A
#
# COMPACT_ATOMS: atom_id res chain seq x y z
N MET A 1 7.45 -4.49 -6.77
CA MET A 1 6.90 -4.51 -5.38
C MET A 1 6.24 -3.18 -5.13
N CYS A 2 5.00 -3.17 -4.61
CA CYS A 2 4.29 -1.93 -4.32
C CYS A 2 5.15 -1.03 -3.42
N GLY A 3 5.64 0.05 -3.95
CA GLY A 3 6.54 0.98 -3.28
C GLY A 3 6.00 2.42 -3.24
N ARG A 4 4.80 2.64 -3.78
CA ARG A 4 4.21 3.97 -3.84
C ARG A 4 2.70 3.91 -3.98
N TYR A 5 1.97 4.78 -3.25
CA TYR A 5 0.51 4.84 -3.39
C TYR A 5 -0.05 6.24 -3.12
N VAL A 6 -1.32 6.42 -3.44
CA VAL A 6 -2.11 7.63 -3.22
C VAL A 6 -3.14 7.37 -2.14
N LEU A 7 -3.33 8.34 -1.25
CA LEU A 7 -4.46 8.37 -0.34
C LEU A 7 -5.06 9.76 -0.32
N LYS A 8 -6.24 9.90 -0.88
CA LYS A 8 -7.03 11.13 -0.81
C LYS A 8 -7.88 11.10 0.45
N ARG A 9 -8.17 12.27 1.00
CA ARG A 9 -8.95 12.40 2.23
C ARG A 9 -10.36 11.84 2.08
N GLU A 10 -11.04 12.14 0.99
CA GLU A 10 -12.38 11.64 0.69
C GLU A 10 -12.44 10.10 0.63
N ASP A 11 -11.43 9.47 0.06
CA ASP A 11 -11.31 8.01 -0.03
C ASP A 11 -11.02 7.38 1.34
N LEU A 12 -10.17 8.03 2.15
CA LEU A 12 -9.94 7.62 3.54
C LEU A 12 -11.25 7.64 4.32
N GLU A 13 -11.99 8.75 4.28
CA GLU A 13 -13.27 8.92 4.98
C GLU A 13 -14.30 7.89 4.53
N ALA A 14 -14.38 7.61 3.22
CA ALA A 14 -15.29 6.60 2.67
C ALA A 14 -14.96 5.20 3.21
N LEU A 15 -13.70 4.80 3.18
CA LEU A 15 -13.28 3.48 3.67
C LEU A 15 -13.43 3.36 5.18
N LEU A 16 -13.11 4.40 5.95
CA LEU A 16 -13.28 4.38 7.41
C LEU A 16 -14.76 4.20 7.78
N ARG A 17 -15.69 4.92 7.13
CA ARG A 17 -17.13 4.70 7.32
C ARG A 17 -17.55 3.26 7.01
N GLN A 18 -17.08 2.71 5.89
CA GLN A 18 -17.35 1.32 5.50
C GLN A 18 -16.83 0.33 6.55
N LEU A 19 -15.65 0.56 7.08
CA LEU A 19 -15.05 -0.26 8.13
C LEU A 19 -15.62 0.00 9.52
N GLY A 20 -16.53 0.97 9.70
CA GLY A 20 -17.17 1.30 10.97
C GLY A 20 -16.24 2.03 11.95
N VAL A 21 -15.26 2.77 11.45
CA VAL A 21 -14.40 3.66 12.25
C VAL A 21 -15.01 5.06 12.26
N GLN A 22 -15.24 5.60 13.45
CA GLN A 22 -15.88 6.91 13.64
C GLN A 22 -14.87 8.06 13.77
N ASP A 23 -13.76 7.82 14.45
CA ASP A 23 -12.72 8.82 14.66
C ASP A 23 -11.75 8.86 13.48
N ILE A 24 -11.80 9.95 12.74
CA ILE A 24 -10.90 10.20 11.63
C ILE A 24 -9.84 11.19 12.11
N ALA A 25 -8.63 10.73 12.34
CA ALA A 25 -7.49 11.61 12.59
C ALA A 25 -7.36 12.62 11.44
N ALA A 26 -6.92 13.84 11.74
CA ALA A 26 -6.67 14.86 10.72
C ALA A 26 -5.66 14.29 9.69
N PHE A 27 -6.09 14.12 8.46
CA PHE A 27 -5.28 13.64 7.35
C PHE A 27 -5.46 14.55 6.13
N THR A 28 -4.37 14.94 5.54
CA THR A 28 -4.35 15.69 4.27
C THR A 28 -4.08 14.71 3.13
N SER A 29 -4.77 14.88 2.00
CA SER A 29 -4.53 14.07 0.80
C SER A 29 -3.05 14.02 0.43
N ARG A 30 -2.56 12.83 0.16
CA ARG A 30 -1.17 12.55 -0.22
C ARG A 30 -1.14 11.78 -1.53
N TYR A 31 -0.31 12.25 -2.46
CA TYR A 31 -0.30 11.76 -3.84
C TYR A 31 0.94 10.93 -4.18
N ASN A 32 1.91 10.85 -3.27
CA ASN A 32 3.18 10.16 -3.52
C ASN A 32 3.75 9.49 -2.26
N LEU A 33 2.90 8.76 -1.54
CA LEU A 33 3.28 8.04 -0.32
C LEU A 33 4.29 6.94 -0.64
N ALA A 34 5.41 6.96 0.05
CA ALA A 34 6.53 6.01 -0.08
C ALA A 34 6.83 5.31 1.26
N PRO A 35 7.58 4.20 1.28
CA PRO A 35 8.09 3.64 2.51
C PRO A 35 8.71 4.70 3.42
N THR A 36 8.53 4.56 4.72
CA THR A 36 8.83 5.48 5.82
C THR A 36 7.81 6.60 6.05
N SER A 37 6.83 6.79 5.16
CA SER A 37 5.73 7.72 5.40
C SER A 37 4.88 7.31 6.61
N LEU A 38 4.40 8.30 7.36
CA LEU A 38 3.37 8.13 8.38
C LEU A 38 2.00 8.21 7.71
N VAL A 39 1.16 7.20 7.88
CA VAL A 39 -0.13 7.07 7.22
C VAL A 39 -1.17 6.42 8.11
N PRO A 40 -2.48 6.65 7.89
CA PRO A 40 -3.54 5.94 8.60
C PRO A 40 -3.52 4.44 8.28
N MET A 41 -3.67 3.62 9.32
CA MET A 41 -4.02 2.21 9.20
C MET A 41 -5.18 1.87 10.13
N VAL A 42 -6.03 0.93 9.74
CA VAL A 42 -7.16 0.45 10.52
C VAL A 42 -6.82 -0.90 11.14
N ARG A 43 -7.10 -1.06 12.42
CA ARG A 43 -6.86 -2.30 13.17
C ARG A 43 -7.97 -2.61 14.15
N GLY A 44 -8.05 -3.87 14.57
CA GLY A 44 -8.97 -4.37 15.59
C GLY A 44 -10.34 -4.78 15.03
N PRO A 45 -11.09 -5.58 15.84
CA PRO A 45 -12.43 -6.03 15.51
C PRO A 45 -13.46 -4.94 15.81
N ARG A 46 -14.67 -5.06 15.25
CA ARG A 46 -15.81 -4.26 15.71
C ARG A 46 -16.23 -4.71 17.13
N PRO A 47 -16.68 -3.80 18.02
CA PRO A 47 -16.78 -2.35 17.86
C PRO A 47 -15.49 -1.59 18.20
N ALA A 48 -14.44 -2.27 18.68
CA ALA A 48 -13.18 -1.66 19.15
C ALA A 48 -12.21 -1.31 17.99
N ARG A 49 -12.70 -1.25 16.75
CA ARG A 49 -11.90 -0.91 15.58
C ARG A 49 -11.46 0.54 15.62
N THR A 50 -10.18 0.78 15.33
CA THR A 50 -9.59 2.11 15.36
C THR A 50 -8.74 2.39 14.13
N ALA A 51 -8.69 3.66 13.73
CA ALA A 51 -7.69 4.17 12.81
C ALA A 51 -6.55 4.81 13.62
N VAL A 52 -5.32 4.40 13.33
CA VAL A 52 -4.11 4.95 13.97
C VAL A 52 -3.10 5.34 12.92
N THR A 53 -2.26 6.33 13.22
CA THR A 53 -1.12 6.67 12.35
C THR A 53 0.02 5.69 12.60
N ALA A 54 0.52 5.07 11.53
CA ALA A 54 1.62 4.11 11.55
C ALA A 54 2.65 4.41 10.46
N GLN A 55 3.88 3.98 10.64
CA GLN A 55 4.95 4.16 9.68
C GLN A 55 5.02 2.97 8.72
N TRP A 56 5.03 3.24 7.42
CA TRP A 56 5.21 2.20 6.41
C TRP A 56 6.66 1.70 6.40
N GLY A 57 6.82 0.43 6.68
CA GLY A 57 8.12 -0.24 6.82
C GLY A 57 8.19 -0.94 8.18
N LEU A 58 7.64 -2.17 8.23
CA LEU A 58 7.57 -2.97 9.44
C LEU A 58 8.97 -3.23 10.02
N VAL A 59 9.13 -2.96 11.30
CA VAL A 59 10.30 -3.31 12.09
C VAL A 59 9.96 -4.56 12.91
N PRO A 60 10.63 -5.70 12.66
CA PRO A 60 10.44 -6.89 13.49
C PRO A 60 10.84 -6.62 14.94
N PRO A 61 10.20 -7.27 15.95
CA PRO A 61 10.49 -7.01 17.36
C PRO A 61 11.95 -7.14 17.77
N TRP A 62 12.68 -8.06 17.14
CA TRP A 62 14.12 -8.28 17.42
C TRP A 62 15.06 -7.32 16.68
N ALA A 63 14.54 -6.51 15.73
CA ALA A 63 15.32 -5.57 14.93
C ALA A 63 15.07 -4.11 15.37
N ALA A 64 14.59 -3.90 16.57
CA ALA A 64 14.24 -2.58 17.13
C ALA A 64 15.48 -1.70 17.46
N THR A 65 16.56 -1.84 16.72
CA THR A 65 17.74 -0.96 16.82
C THR A 65 17.61 0.22 15.85
N PRO A 66 18.12 1.41 16.20
CA PRO A 66 18.19 2.54 15.28
C PRO A 66 18.89 2.15 13.96
N GLY A 67 18.23 2.36 12.82
CA GLY A 67 18.76 1.98 11.51
C GLY A 67 18.50 0.53 11.07
N GLY A 68 17.74 -0.26 11.83
CA GLY A 68 17.34 -1.63 11.49
C GLY A 68 16.57 -1.72 10.16
N SER A 69 16.61 -2.90 9.52
CA SER A 69 15.95 -3.15 8.24
C SER A 69 14.45 -2.94 8.34
N ARG A 70 13.90 -2.04 7.53
CA ARG A 70 12.48 -1.77 7.41
C ARG A 70 11.88 -2.57 6.25
N LEU A 71 10.89 -3.37 6.54
CA LEU A 71 10.25 -4.27 5.59
C LEU A 71 8.95 -3.63 5.09
N ALA A 72 9.00 -2.95 3.95
CA ALA A 72 7.84 -2.27 3.38
C ALA A 72 6.75 -3.24 2.89
N ASN A 73 7.17 -4.44 2.43
CA ASN A 73 6.25 -5.43 1.85
C ASN A 73 6.53 -6.84 2.38
N ALA A 74 5.46 -7.64 2.47
CA ALA A 74 5.49 -9.07 2.77
C ALA A 74 4.81 -9.82 1.61
N ARG A 75 5.45 -10.86 1.07
CA ARG A 75 4.87 -11.68 -0.01
C ARG A 75 3.84 -12.65 0.58
N ALA A 76 2.64 -12.73 0.00
CA ALA A 76 1.57 -13.63 0.41
C ALA A 76 2.03 -15.09 0.52
N GLU A 77 2.84 -15.53 -0.43
CA GLU A 77 3.33 -16.91 -0.55
C GLU A 77 4.27 -17.32 0.60
N SER A 78 4.90 -16.36 1.25
CA SER A 78 5.90 -16.63 2.30
C SER A 78 5.63 -15.93 3.63
N VAL A 79 4.57 -15.13 3.72
CA VAL A 79 4.28 -14.32 4.93
C VAL A 79 4.10 -15.19 6.18
N ALA A 80 3.49 -16.37 6.04
CA ALA A 80 3.29 -17.31 7.14
C ALA A 80 4.57 -18.02 7.59
N ALA A 81 5.54 -18.19 6.68
CA ALA A 81 6.77 -18.93 6.95
C ALA A 81 7.89 -18.03 7.48
N ARG A 82 7.95 -16.76 7.03
CA ARG A 82 9.06 -15.87 7.38
C ARG A 82 8.97 -15.39 8.84
N PRO A 83 10.03 -15.57 9.65
CA PRO A 83 10.04 -15.15 11.06
C PRO A 83 9.65 -13.68 11.27
N ALA A 84 10.08 -12.79 10.35
CA ALA A 84 9.80 -11.36 10.43
C ALA A 84 8.30 -11.00 10.37
N PHE A 85 7.46 -11.88 9.85
CA PHE A 85 6.05 -11.61 9.57
C PHE A 85 5.08 -12.54 10.30
N ARG A 86 5.53 -13.75 10.66
CA ARG A 86 4.67 -14.83 11.15
C ARG A 86 3.83 -14.43 12.35
N GLU A 87 4.43 -13.78 13.35
CA GLU A 87 3.72 -13.36 14.55
C GLU A 87 2.72 -12.25 14.25
N SER A 88 3.13 -11.26 13.43
CA SER A 88 2.24 -10.16 13.02
C SER A 88 1.07 -10.67 12.19
N LEU A 89 1.26 -11.67 11.32
CA LEU A 89 0.18 -12.30 10.58
C LEU A 89 -0.84 -12.99 11.51
N GLN A 90 -0.37 -13.61 12.58
CA GLN A 90 -1.25 -14.29 13.54
C GLN A 90 -2.07 -13.32 14.38
N ARG A 91 -1.49 -12.21 14.83
CA ARG A 91 -2.04 -11.38 15.91
C ARG A 91 -2.24 -9.90 15.54
N ARG A 92 -1.56 -9.39 14.54
CA ARG A 92 -1.46 -7.95 14.26
C ARG A 92 -1.68 -7.67 12.77
N ARG A 93 -2.92 -7.90 12.33
CA ARG A 93 -3.37 -7.60 10.98
C ARG A 93 -3.99 -6.21 10.94
N CYS A 94 -3.86 -5.53 9.81
CA CYS A 94 -4.42 -4.20 9.58
C CYS A 94 -4.90 -4.04 8.14
N VAL A 95 -5.70 -3.03 7.93
CA VAL A 95 -6.08 -2.54 6.60
C VAL A 95 -5.45 -1.17 6.42
N VAL A 96 -4.79 -0.96 5.29
CA VAL A 96 -4.21 0.34 4.90
C VAL A 96 -5.07 0.92 3.78
N PRO A 97 -5.75 2.07 4.02
CA PRO A 97 -6.53 2.76 3.01
C PRO A 97 -5.66 3.25 1.86
N ALA A 98 -6.15 3.11 0.62
CA ALA A 98 -5.50 3.67 -0.56
C ALA A 98 -6.52 4.07 -1.63
N SER A 99 -6.33 5.22 -2.27
CA SER A 99 -7.09 5.63 -3.46
C SER A 99 -6.67 4.84 -4.69
N GLY A 100 -5.40 4.43 -4.72
CA GLY A 100 -4.76 3.66 -5.78
C GLY A 100 -3.26 3.59 -5.52
N PHE A 101 -2.54 2.86 -6.35
CA PHE A 101 -1.10 2.66 -6.20
C PHE A 101 -0.36 2.82 -7.53
N TYR A 102 0.95 3.00 -7.46
CA TYR A 102 1.81 3.12 -8.65
C TYR A 102 2.65 1.86 -8.82
N GLU A 103 2.85 1.50 -10.08
CA GLU A 103 3.91 0.58 -10.51
C GLU A 103 4.59 1.12 -11.78
N TRP A 104 5.78 0.63 -12.06
CA TRP A 104 6.64 1.17 -13.11
C TRP A 104 6.93 0.15 -14.19
N GLU A 105 6.53 0.47 -15.41
CA GLU A 105 7.02 -0.21 -16.60
C GLU A 105 8.49 0.18 -16.82
N THR A 106 9.34 -0.80 -17.12
CA THR A 106 10.70 -0.53 -17.59
C THR A 106 10.74 -0.67 -19.11
N ARG A 107 10.92 0.44 -19.81
CA ARG A 107 11.00 0.47 -21.27
C ARG A 107 12.23 1.27 -21.70
N GLY A 108 13.14 0.66 -22.47
CA GLY A 108 14.37 1.33 -22.92
C GLY A 108 15.24 1.89 -21.78
N GLY A 109 15.28 1.21 -20.62
CA GLY A 109 16.02 1.66 -19.44
C GLY A 109 15.31 2.74 -18.62
N ARG A 110 14.16 3.24 -19.04
CA ARG A 110 13.39 4.28 -18.36
C ARG A 110 12.31 3.65 -17.47
N LYS A 111 11.96 4.36 -16.38
CA LYS A 111 10.86 4.02 -15.47
C LYS A 111 9.64 4.85 -15.79
N LEU A 112 8.65 4.22 -16.41
CA LEU A 112 7.39 4.83 -16.81
C LEU A 112 6.33 4.51 -15.76
N PRO A 113 5.80 5.50 -15.03
CA PRO A 113 4.85 5.27 -13.96
C PRO A 113 3.44 5.04 -14.51
N TRP A 114 2.78 4.06 -13.92
CA TRP A 114 1.37 3.76 -14.11
C TRP A 114 0.64 3.87 -12.79
N TYR A 115 -0.50 4.52 -12.79
CA TYR A 115 -1.40 4.61 -11.65
C TYR A 115 -2.54 3.62 -11.81
N PHE A 116 -2.73 2.78 -10.80
CA PHE A 116 -3.79 1.79 -10.72
C PHE A 116 -4.79 2.21 -9.68
N THR A 117 -6.07 2.33 -10.08
CA THR A 117 -7.18 2.73 -9.22
C THR A 117 -8.38 1.82 -9.47
N PRO A 118 -9.29 1.62 -8.50
CA PRO A 118 -10.56 0.96 -8.78
C PRO A 118 -11.26 1.63 -9.97
N ARG A 119 -11.74 0.84 -10.91
CA ARG A 119 -12.50 1.34 -12.07
C ARG A 119 -13.83 1.89 -11.61
N ASP A 120 -14.48 1.13 -10.75
CA ASP A 120 -15.75 1.43 -10.09
C ASP A 120 -15.67 0.94 -8.65
N GLY A 121 -16.45 1.54 -7.76
CA GLY A 121 -16.55 1.07 -6.38
C GLY A 121 -15.69 1.84 -5.36
N PRO A 122 -15.54 1.26 -4.17
CA PRO A 122 -14.88 1.92 -3.05
C PRO A 122 -13.35 1.99 -3.22
N PRO A 123 -12.68 2.84 -2.43
CA PRO A 123 -11.23 2.84 -2.31
C PRO A 123 -10.66 1.49 -1.89
N LEU A 124 -9.39 1.26 -2.16
CA LEU A 124 -8.73 0.00 -1.86
C LEU A 124 -8.49 -0.16 -0.35
N ALA A 125 -8.90 -1.29 0.19
CA ALA A 125 -8.56 -1.77 1.52
C ALA A 125 -7.33 -2.69 1.41
N LEU A 126 -6.12 -2.15 1.51
CA LEU A 126 -4.90 -2.94 1.34
C LEU A 126 -4.62 -3.79 2.58
N ALA A 127 -4.36 -5.08 2.39
CA ALA A 127 -3.98 -5.98 3.47
C ALA A 127 -2.59 -5.63 4.00
N GLY A 128 -2.48 -5.47 5.31
CA GLY A 128 -1.24 -5.21 6.01
C GLY A 128 -1.08 -6.04 7.26
N ILE A 129 0.14 -6.12 7.73
CA ILE A 129 0.52 -6.63 9.04
C ILE A 129 1.36 -5.58 9.74
N TRP A 130 1.27 -5.49 11.07
CA TRP A 130 1.90 -4.41 11.82
C TRP A 130 2.60 -4.89 13.10
N ASN A 131 3.49 -4.07 13.62
CA ASN A 131 4.08 -4.20 14.95
C ASN A 131 3.98 -2.88 15.71
N ASP A 132 3.89 -2.97 17.04
CA ASP A 132 4.03 -1.80 17.88
C ASP A 132 5.47 -1.24 17.77
N GLY A 133 5.56 0.08 17.80
CA GLY A 133 6.86 0.75 17.87
C GLY A 133 7.48 0.71 19.27
N GLY A 134 6.72 0.27 20.28
CA GLY A 134 7.13 0.32 21.68
C GLY A 134 7.53 1.74 22.09
N ASP A 135 8.51 1.84 22.99
CA ASP A 135 9.09 3.13 23.41
C ASP A 135 9.89 3.81 22.30
N ALA A 136 10.15 3.12 21.17
CA ALA A 136 10.99 3.59 20.07
C ALA A 136 10.26 4.42 19.01
N GLY A 137 8.92 4.54 19.06
CA GLY A 137 8.19 5.34 18.09
C GLY A 137 6.81 4.80 17.69
N PRO A 138 6.26 5.27 16.57
CA PRO A 138 4.94 4.86 16.10
C PRO A 138 4.91 3.37 15.71
N ALA A 139 3.71 2.79 15.70
CA ALA A 139 3.50 1.48 15.09
C ALA A 139 4.03 1.46 13.66
N THR A 140 4.54 0.30 13.24
CA THR A 140 5.09 0.09 11.90
C THR A 140 4.34 -1.02 11.17
N PHE A 141 4.19 -0.93 9.84
CA PHE A 141 3.47 -1.95 9.07
C PHE A 141 4.17 -2.32 7.76
N ALA A 142 3.84 -3.50 7.25
CA ALA A 142 4.17 -3.94 5.90
C ALA A 142 2.88 -4.21 5.12
N LEU A 143 2.85 -3.83 3.84
CA LEU A 143 1.79 -4.23 2.92
C LEU A 143 2.01 -5.69 2.46
N ILE A 144 0.93 -6.44 2.35
CA ILE A 144 1.00 -7.77 1.74
C ILE A 144 0.89 -7.62 0.23
N THR A 145 1.77 -8.31 -0.49
CA THR A 145 1.78 -8.32 -1.96
C THR A 145 1.57 -9.74 -2.48
N THR A 146 0.91 -9.83 -3.62
CA THR A 146 0.64 -11.07 -4.35
C THR A 146 1.07 -10.94 -5.80
N GLU A 147 0.88 -11.97 -6.61
CA GLU A 147 1.07 -11.90 -8.06
C GLU A 147 0.17 -10.82 -8.69
N ALA A 148 0.57 -10.32 -9.83
CA ALA A 148 -0.15 -9.26 -10.52
C ALA A 148 -1.45 -9.77 -11.16
N CYS A 149 -2.51 -8.95 -11.15
CA CYS A 149 -3.68 -9.16 -12.00
C CYS A 149 -3.34 -8.94 -13.50
N PRO A 150 -4.18 -9.38 -14.45
CA PRO A 150 -3.88 -9.30 -15.87
C PRO A 150 -3.52 -7.89 -16.35
N GLU A 151 -4.19 -6.85 -15.86
CA GLU A 151 -3.95 -5.46 -16.25
C GLU A 151 -2.56 -4.98 -15.84
N LEU A 152 -2.06 -5.47 -14.72
CA LEU A 152 -0.79 -5.06 -14.15
C LEU A 152 0.37 -5.94 -14.64
N ALA A 153 0.13 -7.21 -14.96
CA ALA A 153 1.16 -8.21 -15.26
C ALA A 153 2.15 -7.78 -16.37
N ARG A 154 1.69 -6.98 -17.34
CA ARG A 154 2.54 -6.43 -18.41
C ARG A 154 3.50 -5.32 -17.93
N ILE A 155 3.24 -4.75 -16.73
CA ILE A 155 3.98 -3.61 -16.18
C ILE A 155 4.88 -4.09 -15.05
N HIS A 156 4.33 -4.92 -14.16
CA HIS A 156 5.03 -5.47 -13.01
C HIS A 156 4.45 -6.82 -12.61
N ASP A 157 5.26 -7.72 -12.03
CA ASP A 157 4.86 -9.08 -11.62
C ASP A 157 4.11 -9.14 -10.28
N ARG A 158 4.06 -8.04 -9.52
CA ARG A 158 3.46 -7.98 -8.17
C ARG A 158 2.48 -6.83 -8.02
N MET A 159 1.47 -7.04 -7.14
CA MET A 159 0.53 -6.00 -6.72
C MET A 159 0.27 -6.10 -5.21
N PRO A 160 -0.20 -5.02 -4.54
CA PRO A 160 -0.69 -5.12 -3.17
C PRO A 160 -1.98 -5.96 -3.15
N VAL A 161 -2.17 -6.73 -2.08
CA VAL A 161 -3.44 -7.41 -1.84
C VAL A 161 -4.48 -6.37 -1.42
N ALA A 162 -5.55 -6.24 -2.21
CA ALA A 162 -6.71 -5.43 -1.85
C ALA A 162 -7.87 -6.36 -1.46
N LEU A 163 -8.44 -6.11 -0.31
CA LEU A 163 -9.50 -6.93 0.28
C LEU A 163 -10.87 -6.35 -0.05
N PRO A 164 -11.81 -7.14 -0.59
CA PRO A 164 -13.21 -6.73 -0.63
C PRO A 164 -13.78 -6.60 0.80
N PRO A 165 -14.93 -5.92 0.98
CA PRO A 165 -15.45 -5.59 2.30
C PRO A 165 -15.54 -6.77 3.27
N GLU A 166 -16.08 -7.88 2.82
CA GLU A 166 -16.27 -9.09 3.67
C GLU A 166 -14.92 -9.71 4.05
N ALA A 167 -13.94 -9.69 3.14
CA ALA A 167 -12.60 -10.17 3.42
C ALA A 167 -11.85 -9.23 4.37
N ALA A 168 -12.09 -7.92 4.29
CA ALA A 168 -11.50 -6.95 5.22
C ALA A 168 -12.03 -7.15 6.64
N GLU A 169 -13.32 -7.48 6.81
CA GLU A 169 -13.91 -7.83 8.10
C GLU A 169 -13.23 -9.07 8.69
N ALA A 170 -13.14 -10.17 7.94
CA ALA A 170 -12.48 -11.39 8.37
C ALA A 170 -10.98 -11.16 8.66
N TRP A 171 -10.30 -10.34 7.85
CA TRP A 171 -8.89 -10.02 8.02
C TRP A 171 -8.58 -9.29 9.33
N LEU A 172 -9.47 -8.38 9.74
CA LEU A 172 -9.32 -7.57 10.96
C LEU A 172 -9.79 -8.29 12.22
N ASP A 173 -10.47 -9.43 12.10
CA ASP A 173 -10.93 -10.23 13.22
C ASP A 173 -9.77 -11.02 13.84
N PRO A 174 -9.32 -10.72 15.07
CA PRO A 174 -8.20 -11.40 15.72
C PRO A 174 -8.46 -12.88 15.99
N ASP A 175 -9.73 -13.29 16.09
CA ASP A 175 -10.13 -14.68 16.39
C ASP A 175 -10.05 -15.58 15.16
N GLN A 176 -9.93 -15.01 13.96
CA GLN A 176 -9.70 -15.79 12.74
C GLN A 176 -8.26 -16.35 12.70
N PRO A 177 -8.10 -17.66 12.61
CA PRO A 177 -6.78 -18.26 12.53
C PRO A 177 -6.08 -17.89 11.21
N ALA A 178 -4.81 -17.53 11.28
CA ALA A 178 -4.05 -17.09 10.11
C ALA A 178 -4.12 -18.05 8.90
N PRO A 179 -4.11 -19.39 9.05
CA PRO A 179 -4.25 -20.29 7.91
C PRO A 179 -5.56 -20.13 7.13
N ALA A 180 -6.68 -19.81 7.81
CA ALA A 180 -7.97 -19.59 7.17
C ALA A 180 -8.02 -18.29 6.34
N LEU A 181 -7.12 -17.35 6.62
CA LEU A 181 -7.04 -16.05 5.94
C LEU A 181 -6.09 -16.04 4.74
N LEU A 182 -5.19 -17.03 4.61
CA LEU A 182 -4.26 -17.09 3.48
C LEU A 182 -4.95 -17.10 2.10
N PRO A 183 -6.10 -17.76 1.90
CA PRO A 183 -6.83 -17.73 0.63
C PRO A 183 -7.35 -16.32 0.23
N LEU A 184 -7.43 -15.39 1.18
CA LEU A 184 -7.81 -13.99 0.89
C LEU A 184 -6.67 -13.20 0.23
N LEU A 185 -5.43 -13.67 0.37
CA LEU A 185 -4.22 -12.99 -0.11
C LEU A 185 -3.95 -13.29 -1.60
N ARG A 186 -4.91 -12.97 -2.43
CA ARG A 186 -4.92 -13.23 -3.88
C ARG A 186 -5.00 -11.94 -4.69
N PRO A 187 -4.64 -11.96 -5.98
CA PRO A 187 -4.80 -10.81 -6.86
C PRO A 187 -6.27 -10.43 -7.02
N LEU A 188 -6.52 -9.16 -7.32
CA LEU A 188 -7.84 -8.71 -7.75
C LEU A 188 -8.23 -9.39 -9.07
N PRO A 189 -9.53 -9.66 -9.29
CA PRO A 189 -10.02 -10.15 -10.58
C PRO A 189 -9.72 -9.17 -11.72
N ALA A 190 -9.66 -9.70 -12.93
CA ALA A 190 -9.56 -8.88 -14.14
C ALA A 190 -10.74 -7.88 -14.23
N GLY A 191 -10.47 -6.69 -14.75
CA GLY A 191 -11.48 -5.65 -14.96
C GLY A 191 -11.74 -4.75 -13.74
N VAL A 192 -11.24 -5.10 -12.56
CA VAL A 192 -11.45 -4.31 -11.33
C VAL A 192 -10.63 -3.02 -11.31
N LEU A 193 -9.42 -3.05 -11.85
CA LEU A 193 -8.52 -1.89 -11.88
C LEU A 193 -8.54 -1.18 -13.23
N ALA A 194 -8.54 0.14 -13.19
CA ALA A 194 -8.12 1.00 -14.29
C ALA A 194 -6.63 1.27 -14.16
N ALA A 195 -5.92 1.26 -15.30
CA ALA A 195 -4.51 1.57 -15.39
C ALA A 195 -4.32 2.83 -16.25
N THR A 196 -3.72 3.87 -15.70
CA THR A 196 -3.45 5.13 -16.39
C THR A 196 -1.96 5.43 -16.33
N ARG A 197 -1.35 5.69 -17.47
CA ARG A 197 0.03 6.19 -17.51
C ARG A 197 0.02 7.64 -17.03
N VAL A 198 0.87 7.94 -16.04
CA VAL A 198 0.91 9.26 -15.39
C VAL A 198 2.26 9.93 -15.54
N SER A 199 2.30 11.20 -15.16
CA SER A 199 3.49 12.04 -15.21
C SER A 199 4.70 11.42 -14.49
N THR A 200 5.89 11.54 -15.06
CA THR A 200 7.16 11.11 -14.47
C THR A 200 7.54 11.90 -13.21
N ARG A 201 6.84 12.97 -12.88
CA ARG A 201 7.03 13.73 -11.62
C ARG A 201 6.95 12.83 -10.39
N VAL A 202 6.09 11.81 -10.43
CA VAL A 202 5.95 10.83 -9.35
C VAL A 202 7.22 10.01 -9.11
N ASN A 203 8.15 9.93 -10.06
CA ASN A 203 9.42 9.23 -9.89
C ASN A 203 10.28 9.86 -8.77
N GLN A 204 10.16 11.17 -8.58
CA GLN A 204 10.82 11.86 -7.47
C GLN A 204 10.04 11.68 -6.18
N VAL A 205 10.61 10.98 -5.20
CA VAL A 205 9.93 10.68 -3.92
C VAL A 205 9.49 11.95 -3.18
N ARG A 206 10.24 13.05 -3.33
CA ARG A 206 9.95 14.33 -2.66
C ARG A 206 8.86 15.13 -3.35
N HIS A 207 8.53 14.79 -4.60
CA HIS A 207 7.46 15.46 -5.32
C HIS A 207 6.11 15.01 -4.75
N GLU A 208 5.31 15.95 -4.29
CA GLU A 208 4.02 15.71 -3.63
C GLU A 208 3.00 16.69 -4.21
N GLY A 209 1.84 16.18 -4.62
CA GLY A 209 0.78 17.01 -5.17
C GLY A 209 -0.09 16.27 -6.19
N PRO A 210 -1.27 16.83 -6.50
CA PRO A 210 -2.24 16.20 -7.41
C PRO A 210 -1.70 16.05 -8.85
N ASP A 211 -0.68 16.80 -9.22
CA ASP A 211 -0.01 16.74 -10.51
C ASP A 211 0.79 15.43 -10.73
N CYS A 212 1.03 14.63 -9.67
CA CYS A 212 1.48 13.25 -9.79
C CYS A 212 0.50 12.36 -10.58
N LEU A 213 -0.79 12.72 -10.60
CA LEU A 213 -1.86 11.97 -11.26
C LEU A 213 -2.19 12.48 -12.66
N LEU A 214 -1.56 13.55 -13.12
CA LEU A 214 -1.78 14.04 -14.48
C LEU A 214 -1.40 12.94 -15.48
N PRO A 215 -2.22 12.71 -16.51
CA PRO A 215 -1.85 11.80 -17.59
C PRO A 215 -0.52 12.19 -18.22
N ALA A 216 0.27 11.20 -18.60
CA ALA A 216 1.49 11.45 -19.37
C ALA A 216 1.14 12.09 -20.73
N THR A 217 1.75 13.22 -21.07
CA THR A 217 1.38 14.06 -22.24
C THR A 217 2.11 13.71 -23.54
N GLY A 218 2.81 12.56 -23.61
CA GLY A 218 3.43 12.07 -24.85
C GLY A 218 4.96 11.97 -24.81
N PRO A 219 5.63 11.95 -26.00
CA PRO A 219 7.07 11.68 -26.09
C PRO A 219 7.98 12.66 -25.34
N GLU A 220 7.51 13.87 -25.07
CA GLU A 220 8.28 14.91 -24.35
C GLU A 220 8.48 14.57 -22.88
N GLU A 221 7.49 14.00 -22.19
CA GLU A 221 7.69 13.48 -20.83
C GLU A 221 8.62 12.25 -20.80
N GLU A 222 8.77 11.59 -21.94
CA GLU A 222 9.77 10.54 -22.12
C GLU A 222 11.19 11.12 -22.19
N ALA A 223 11.36 12.35 -22.69
CA ALA A 223 12.64 13.03 -22.83
C ALA A 223 13.14 13.68 -21.51
N ASP A 224 12.26 14.23 -20.70
CA ASP A 224 12.62 14.86 -19.42
C ASP A 224 13.21 13.85 -18.40
N GLY A 225 12.79 12.58 -18.47
CA GLY A 225 13.42 11.51 -17.70
C GLY A 225 14.90 11.27 -18.07
N GLN A 226 15.34 11.79 -19.22
CA GLN A 226 16.72 11.63 -19.72
C GLN A 226 17.63 12.79 -19.32
N LEU A 227 17.09 13.99 -19.13
CA LEU A 227 17.89 15.18 -18.77
C LEU A 227 18.24 15.27 -17.27
N GLY A 228 17.54 14.54 -16.41
CA GLY A 228 17.80 14.50 -14.96
C GLY A 228 18.96 13.59 -14.54
N LEU A 229 19.57 12.80 -15.44
CA LEU A 229 20.67 11.87 -15.14
C LEU A 229 22.03 12.31 -15.70
N GLY A 230 22.12 13.50 -16.23
CA GLY A 230 23.32 13.94 -16.93
C GLY A 230 23.91 15.28 -16.51
N LEU A 231 23.95 15.63 -15.22
CA LEU A 231 24.80 16.70 -14.68
C LEU A 231 24.95 16.52 -13.16
N GLY A 232 26.09 15.95 -12.74
CA GLY A 232 26.53 15.99 -11.33
C GLY A 232 27.27 14.77 -10.93
#